data_b92cc721c417dfbb51eb8e2f6a8bb34c
#
_entry.id   b92cc721c417dfbb51eb8e2f6a8bb34c
#
_cell.length_a   1.000
_cell.length_b   1.000
_cell.length_c   1.000
_cell.angle_alpha   90.00
_cell.angle_beta   90.00
_cell.angle_gamma   90.00
#
_symmetry.space_group_name_H-M   'P 1'
#
loop_
_entity.id
_entity.type
_entity.pdbx_description
1 polymer ?
#
loop_
_entity_poly.entity_id
_entity_poly.type
_entity_poly.pdbx_seq_one_letter_code
_entity_poly.pdbx_strand_id
1 'polypeptide(L)'
;NGTSNGPMSVQTAREVYKSLKTPEAVTVYCCMTVSTPVSLPGAPAIGADVRETDDTFFHVFDFQFTDGKPYDEATFTAGRPVAVITESISRALFGSIQSVGKEFLLSHAPYRVVGVVKDVSTLADMAYGQVWIPFTSTNLSNDTWSDNHMGMMSVTLLAHDREDFDEIRAEAKRRM
;
A
#
# COMPACT_ATOMS: atom_id res chain seq x y z
N ASN A 1 8.58 -19.32 -23.10
CA ASN A 1 9.25 -18.82 -21.91
C ASN A 1 8.25 -17.96 -21.13
N GLY A 2 7.48 -18.61 -20.24
CA GLY A 2 6.57 -17.91 -19.36
C GLY A 2 7.37 -17.26 -18.24
N THR A 3 7.37 -15.94 -18.17
CA THR A 3 7.72 -15.22 -16.94
C THR A 3 6.56 -15.39 -15.98
N SER A 4 6.74 -16.16 -14.91
CA SER A 4 5.79 -16.21 -13.81
C SER A 4 5.93 -14.89 -13.03
N ASN A 5 4.93 -14.02 -13.15
CA ASN A 5 4.80 -12.83 -12.31
C ASN A 5 4.02 -13.18 -11.03
N GLY A 6 4.54 -14.15 -10.27
CA GLY A 6 3.97 -14.47 -8.96
C GLY A 6 4.33 -13.44 -7.90
N PRO A 7 3.57 -13.39 -6.79
CA PRO A 7 3.91 -12.56 -5.64
C PRO A 7 5.31 -12.93 -5.11
N MET A 8 6.06 -11.93 -4.68
CA MET A 8 7.45 -12.08 -4.20
C MET A 8 7.59 -11.75 -2.72
N SER A 9 8.73 -12.12 -2.13
CA SER A 9 9.05 -11.74 -0.75
C SER A 9 9.32 -10.23 -0.63
N VAL A 10 9.16 -9.69 0.58
CA VAL A 10 9.54 -8.30 0.90
C VAL A 10 11.01 -8.05 0.59
N GLN A 11 11.90 -9.03 0.91
CA GLN A 11 13.32 -8.93 0.65
C GLN A 11 13.62 -8.79 -0.84
N THR A 12 13.09 -9.69 -1.68
CA THR A 12 13.25 -9.63 -3.14
C THR A 12 12.73 -8.31 -3.71
N ALA A 13 11.56 -7.85 -3.27
CA ALA A 13 10.98 -6.59 -3.71
C ALA A 13 11.89 -5.39 -3.39
N ARG A 14 12.49 -5.38 -2.20
CA ARG A 14 13.41 -4.30 -1.76
C ARG A 14 14.77 -4.37 -2.44
N GLU A 15 15.41 -5.53 -2.46
CA GLU A 15 16.79 -5.68 -2.96
C GLU A 15 16.87 -5.56 -4.48
N VAL A 16 15.90 -6.12 -5.20
CA VAL A 16 15.89 -6.10 -6.67
C VAL A 16 15.23 -4.84 -7.19
N TYR A 17 13.98 -4.58 -6.79
CA TYR A 17 13.15 -3.58 -7.47
C TYR A 17 13.24 -2.17 -6.87
N LYS A 18 13.21 -2.02 -5.52
CA LYS A 18 13.39 -0.70 -4.89
C LYS A 18 14.77 -0.10 -5.11
N SER A 19 15.74 -0.91 -5.48
CA SER A 19 17.11 -0.47 -5.79
C SER A 19 17.32 -0.05 -7.25
N LEU A 20 16.31 -0.21 -8.13
CA LEU A 20 16.39 0.22 -9.53
C LEU A 20 16.50 1.75 -9.61
N LYS A 21 17.29 2.21 -10.59
CA LYS A 21 17.56 3.65 -10.79
C LYS A 21 16.88 4.21 -12.03
N THR A 22 16.56 3.36 -12.99
CA THR A 22 15.93 3.76 -14.25
C THR A 22 14.47 4.20 -14.10
N PRO A 23 13.62 3.53 -13.28
CA PRO A 23 12.24 3.96 -13.09
C PRO A 23 12.13 5.32 -12.39
N GLU A 24 11.11 6.11 -12.75
CA GLU A 24 10.73 7.32 -12.01
C GLU A 24 10.35 7.01 -10.57
N ALA A 25 9.54 5.97 -10.39
CA ALA A 25 9.13 5.49 -9.07
C ALA A 25 8.92 3.98 -9.05
N VAL A 26 9.10 3.39 -7.88
CA VAL A 26 8.85 1.98 -7.60
C VAL A 26 8.02 1.87 -6.35
N THR A 27 6.87 1.21 -6.43
CA THR A 27 6.06 0.88 -5.25
C THR A 27 6.02 -0.61 -4.99
N VAL A 28 6.05 -0.96 -3.71
CA VAL A 28 5.92 -2.32 -3.19
C VAL A 28 4.68 -2.37 -2.30
N TYR A 29 3.80 -3.32 -2.56
CA TYR A 29 2.54 -3.45 -1.84
C TYR A 29 2.05 -4.90 -1.78
N CYS A 30 1.15 -5.21 -0.86
CA CYS A 30 0.54 -6.53 -0.79
C CYS A 30 -0.32 -6.80 -2.02
N CYS A 31 -0.15 -7.98 -2.64
CA CYS A 31 -0.84 -8.35 -3.89
C CYS A 31 -2.37 -8.46 -3.73
N MET A 32 -2.86 -8.59 -2.50
CA MET A 32 -4.29 -8.71 -2.19
C MET A 32 -4.72 -7.74 -1.10
N THR A 33 -6.01 -7.45 -1.03
CA THR A 33 -6.64 -6.83 0.12
C THR A 33 -7.12 -7.90 1.10
N VAL A 34 -7.19 -7.54 2.37
CA VAL A 34 -7.75 -8.40 3.42
C VAL A 34 -8.95 -7.69 4.03
N SER A 35 -10.10 -8.35 4.02
CA SER A 35 -11.30 -7.83 4.69
C SER A 35 -11.05 -7.83 6.20
N THR A 36 -11.03 -6.65 6.79
CA THR A 36 -10.65 -6.41 8.18
C THR A 36 -11.71 -5.57 8.88
N PRO A 37 -12.10 -5.90 10.12
CA PRO A 37 -13.04 -5.08 10.87
C PRO A 37 -12.42 -3.74 11.25
N VAL A 38 -13.15 -2.65 10.97
CA VAL A 38 -12.82 -1.29 11.41
C VAL A 38 -13.96 -0.73 12.26
N SER A 39 -13.64 0.00 13.32
CA SER A 39 -14.64 0.54 14.25
C SER A 39 -14.12 1.76 15.00
N LEU A 40 -15.03 2.50 15.61
CA LEU A 40 -14.70 3.39 16.72
C LEU A 40 -14.78 2.61 18.05
N PRO A 41 -14.08 3.06 19.10
CA PRO A 41 -14.19 2.45 20.43
C PRO A 41 -15.66 2.39 20.89
N GLY A 42 -16.13 1.20 21.27
CA GLY A 42 -17.50 0.99 21.74
C GLY A 42 -18.58 0.98 20.66
N ALA A 43 -18.22 1.11 19.38
CA ALA A 43 -19.16 1.08 18.25
C ALA A 43 -19.09 -0.29 17.51
N PRO A 44 -20.16 -0.67 16.79
CA PRO A 44 -20.12 -1.85 15.94
C PRO A 44 -19.03 -1.75 14.87
N ALA A 45 -18.39 -2.88 14.58
CA ALA A 45 -17.41 -2.95 13.51
C ALA A 45 -18.08 -3.07 12.14
N ILE A 46 -17.46 -2.47 11.13
CA ILE A 46 -17.78 -2.66 9.70
C ILE A 46 -16.60 -3.34 9.01
N GLY A 47 -16.85 -4.13 7.98
CA GLY A 47 -15.80 -4.71 7.15
C GLY A 47 -15.20 -3.66 6.21
N ALA A 48 -13.89 -3.63 6.09
CA ALA A 48 -13.19 -2.82 5.12
C ALA A 48 -12.09 -3.62 4.43
N ASP A 49 -11.90 -3.43 3.14
CA ASP A 49 -10.82 -4.03 2.38
C ASP A 49 -9.52 -3.24 2.61
N VAL A 50 -8.61 -3.84 3.35
CA VAL A 50 -7.33 -3.24 3.75
C VAL A 50 -6.23 -3.71 2.82
N ARG A 51 -5.43 -2.77 2.31
CA ARG A 51 -4.21 -3.02 1.54
C ARG A 51 -3.01 -2.48 2.28
N GLU A 52 -1.96 -3.28 2.37
CA GLU A 52 -0.69 -2.88 2.95
C GLU A 52 0.25 -2.41 1.84
N THR A 53 0.82 -1.21 1.98
CA THR A 53 1.63 -0.56 0.93
C THR A 53 2.88 0.11 1.51
N ASP A 54 3.78 0.53 0.61
CA ASP A 54 4.81 1.52 0.95
C ASP A 54 4.31 2.96 0.74
N ASP A 55 5.16 3.93 1.04
CA ASP A 55 4.90 5.37 0.92
C ASP A 55 4.77 5.85 -0.53
N THR A 56 5.39 5.15 -1.50
CA THR A 56 5.41 5.53 -2.91
C THR A 56 4.11 5.15 -3.65
N PHE A 57 3.28 4.28 -3.06
CA PHE A 57 2.07 3.72 -3.65
C PHE A 57 1.11 4.78 -4.21
N PHE A 58 0.84 5.82 -3.43
CA PHE A 58 -0.12 6.86 -3.80
C PHE A 58 0.39 7.77 -4.93
N HIS A 59 1.70 7.85 -5.13
CA HIS A 59 2.29 8.55 -6.27
C HIS A 59 2.16 7.73 -7.55
N VAL A 60 2.47 6.43 -7.48
CA VAL A 60 2.45 5.55 -8.67
C VAL A 60 1.03 5.37 -9.22
N PHE A 61 0.01 5.31 -8.35
CA PHE A 61 -1.38 5.09 -8.75
C PHE A 61 -2.25 6.35 -8.81
N ASP A 62 -1.67 7.54 -8.62
CA ASP A 62 -2.31 8.86 -8.79
C ASP A 62 -3.65 9.01 -8.04
N PHE A 63 -3.61 8.83 -6.72
CA PHE A 63 -4.80 8.95 -5.87
C PHE A 63 -5.28 10.40 -5.74
N GLN A 64 -6.61 10.60 -5.75
CA GLN A 64 -7.23 11.91 -5.50
C GLN A 64 -7.55 12.08 -4.02
N PHE A 65 -6.71 12.83 -3.31
CA PHE A 65 -6.94 13.18 -1.91
C PHE A 65 -7.97 14.29 -1.79
N THR A 66 -8.98 14.08 -0.94
CA THR A 66 -10.03 15.06 -0.60
C THR A 66 -9.82 15.69 0.77
N ASP A 67 -9.02 15.04 1.63
CA ASP A 67 -8.54 15.57 2.92
C ASP A 67 -7.16 14.99 3.22
N GLY A 68 -6.26 15.78 3.81
CA GLY A 68 -4.92 15.36 4.18
C GLY A 68 -4.02 14.98 2.99
N LYS A 69 -3.13 14.03 3.24
CA LYS A 69 -2.09 13.60 2.28
C LYS A 69 -1.67 12.14 2.55
N PRO A 70 -0.93 11.49 1.62
CA PRO A 70 -0.35 10.17 1.87
C PRO A 70 0.64 10.21 3.03
N TYR A 71 0.91 9.06 3.65
CA TYR A 71 2.04 8.92 4.57
C TYR A 71 3.36 8.97 3.79
N ASP A 72 4.36 9.55 4.44
CA ASP A 72 5.70 9.76 3.88
C ASP A 72 6.67 8.64 4.24
N GLU A 73 7.87 8.69 3.65
CA GLU A 73 8.95 7.72 3.88
C GLU A 73 9.33 7.63 5.37
N ALA A 74 9.36 8.74 6.09
CA ALA A 74 9.71 8.75 7.52
C ALA A 74 8.67 8.01 8.36
N THR A 75 7.39 8.23 8.07
CA THR A 75 6.27 7.54 8.70
C THR A 75 6.26 6.06 8.39
N PHE A 76 6.49 5.70 7.11
CA PHE A 76 6.60 4.33 6.65
C PHE A 76 7.78 3.60 7.32
N THR A 77 8.97 4.19 7.28
CA THR A 77 10.19 3.59 7.87
C THR A 77 10.06 3.39 9.38
N ALA A 78 9.40 4.32 10.07
CA ALA A 78 9.14 4.22 11.51
C ALA A 78 8.03 3.21 11.86
N GLY A 79 7.36 2.60 10.87
CA GLY A 79 6.27 1.65 11.12
C GLY A 79 5.09 2.25 11.88
N ARG A 80 4.80 3.53 11.67
CA ARG A 80 3.73 4.21 12.41
C ARG A 80 2.35 3.68 12.02
N PRO A 81 1.42 3.49 12.99
CA PRO A 81 0.07 3.03 12.75
C PRO A 81 -0.80 4.18 12.20
N VAL A 82 -0.63 4.48 10.93
CA VAL A 82 -1.40 5.47 10.18
C VAL A 82 -2.15 4.83 9.03
N ALA A 83 -3.20 5.50 8.56
CA ALA A 83 -4.01 5.02 7.46
C ALA A 83 -4.44 6.14 6.51
N VAL A 84 -4.51 5.82 5.23
CA VAL A 84 -5.32 6.52 4.24
C VAL A 84 -6.61 5.73 4.08
N ILE A 85 -7.75 6.41 4.08
CA ILE A 85 -9.08 5.78 3.98
C ILE A 85 -9.90 6.40 2.85
N THR A 86 -10.89 5.66 2.34
CA THR A 86 -11.84 6.20 1.37
C THR A 86 -12.84 7.15 2.03
N GLU A 87 -13.47 8.00 1.22
CA GLU A 87 -14.59 8.85 1.68
C GLU A 87 -15.72 8.02 2.29
N SER A 88 -16.05 6.87 1.70
CA SER A 88 -17.11 5.97 2.21
C SER A 88 -16.78 5.46 3.60
N ILE A 89 -15.53 5.02 3.85
CA ILE A 89 -15.09 4.57 5.19
C ILE A 89 -15.06 5.75 6.16
N SER A 90 -14.59 6.91 5.73
CA SER A 90 -14.60 8.12 6.56
C SER A 90 -16.02 8.50 7.01
N ARG A 91 -16.98 8.50 6.09
CA ARG A 91 -18.39 8.76 6.45
C ARG A 91 -18.98 7.69 7.34
N ALA A 92 -18.69 6.43 7.10
CA ALA A 92 -19.22 5.32 7.90
C ALA A 92 -18.70 5.35 9.35
N LEU A 93 -17.41 5.69 9.55
CA LEU A 93 -16.79 5.76 10.88
C LEU A 93 -17.10 7.09 11.59
N PHE A 94 -16.99 8.22 10.90
CA PHE A 94 -16.94 9.55 11.52
C PHE A 94 -18.11 10.46 11.11
N GLY A 95 -18.95 10.03 10.18
CA GLY A 95 -20.06 10.86 9.64
C GLY A 95 -19.60 12.02 8.75
N SER A 96 -18.33 12.10 8.38
CA SER A 96 -17.74 13.19 7.59
C SER A 96 -16.56 12.67 6.78
N ILE A 97 -16.23 13.36 5.69
CA ILE A 97 -14.98 13.14 4.94
C ILE A 97 -13.78 13.86 5.55
N GLN A 98 -14.02 14.80 6.46
CA GLN A 98 -12.98 15.52 7.20
C GLN A 98 -12.61 14.73 8.46
N SER A 99 -11.73 13.75 8.31
CA SER A 99 -11.37 12.83 9.38
C SER A 99 -9.86 12.76 9.66
N VAL A 100 -9.04 13.53 8.97
CA VAL A 100 -7.59 13.57 9.22
C VAL A 100 -7.31 13.92 10.69
N GLY A 101 -6.39 13.17 11.30
CA GLY A 101 -6.03 13.28 12.72
C GLY A 101 -6.91 12.47 13.67
N LYS A 102 -8.06 11.95 13.22
CA LYS A 102 -8.92 11.08 14.03
C LYS A 102 -8.37 9.66 14.08
N GLU A 103 -8.68 8.95 15.14
CA GLU A 103 -8.27 7.56 15.35
C GLU A 103 -9.46 6.61 15.21
N PHE A 104 -9.19 5.43 14.70
CA PHE A 104 -10.12 4.30 14.62
C PHE A 104 -9.39 2.99 14.96
N LEU A 105 -10.14 1.95 15.20
CA LEU A 105 -9.60 0.62 15.47
C LEU A 105 -9.60 -0.20 14.18
N LEU A 106 -8.43 -0.70 13.80
CA LEU A 106 -8.24 -1.67 12.73
C LEU A 106 -7.93 -3.02 13.40
N SER A 107 -8.87 -3.96 13.35
CA SER A 107 -8.75 -5.25 14.06
C SER A 107 -8.29 -5.07 15.52
N HIS A 108 -8.92 -4.14 16.24
CA HIS A 108 -8.63 -3.75 17.63
C HIS A 108 -7.37 -2.92 17.88
N ALA A 109 -6.51 -2.71 16.87
CA ALA A 109 -5.34 -1.85 16.96
C ALA A 109 -5.67 -0.40 16.55
N PRO A 110 -5.23 0.64 17.31
CA PRO A 110 -5.50 2.02 16.95
C PRO A 110 -4.65 2.46 15.75
N TYR A 111 -5.33 3.08 14.77
CA TYR A 111 -4.72 3.72 13.60
C TYR A 111 -5.21 5.15 13.49
N ARG A 112 -4.32 6.06 13.05
CA ARG A 112 -4.65 7.47 12.82
C ARG A 112 -4.85 7.74 11.34
N VAL A 113 -5.94 8.41 10.98
CA VAL A 113 -6.19 8.88 9.62
C VAL A 113 -5.22 10.01 9.28
N VAL A 114 -4.46 9.86 8.19
CA VAL A 114 -3.56 10.89 7.64
C VAL A 114 -4.07 11.46 6.33
N GLY A 115 -4.91 10.72 5.61
CA GLY A 115 -5.50 11.16 4.36
C GLY A 115 -6.82 10.48 4.07
N VAL A 116 -7.66 11.18 3.32
CA VAL A 116 -8.93 10.67 2.79
C VAL A 116 -8.91 10.82 1.27
N VAL A 117 -9.26 9.76 0.57
CA VAL A 117 -9.28 9.70 -0.89
C VAL A 117 -10.69 9.39 -1.40
N LYS A 118 -10.98 9.75 -2.65
CA LYS A 118 -12.18 9.27 -3.33
C LYS A 118 -12.19 7.75 -3.38
N ASP A 119 -13.40 7.17 -3.39
CA ASP A 119 -13.56 5.73 -3.51
C ASP A 119 -12.92 5.20 -4.80
N VAL A 120 -12.19 4.11 -4.67
CA VAL A 120 -11.48 3.45 -5.78
C VAL A 120 -12.36 2.32 -6.31
N SER A 121 -12.48 2.24 -7.63
CA SER A 121 -13.23 1.15 -8.28
C SER A 121 -12.57 -0.21 -8.01
N THR A 122 -13.37 -1.22 -7.73
CA THR A 122 -12.91 -2.62 -7.62
C THR A 122 -12.29 -3.15 -8.93
N LEU A 123 -12.58 -2.49 -10.07
CA LEU A 123 -11.96 -2.81 -11.36
C LEU A 123 -10.50 -2.35 -11.45
N ALA A 124 -10.07 -1.44 -10.57
CA ALA A 124 -8.69 -1.01 -10.47
C ALA A 124 -7.88 -1.94 -9.54
N ASP A 125 -7.87 -3.22 -9.83
CA ASP A 125 -7.43 -4.35 -9.00
C ASP A 125 -6.15 -4.07 -8.19
N MET A 126 -5.09 -3.56 -8.82
CA MET A 126 -3.81 -3.28 -8.16
C MET A 126 -3.88 -2.10 -7.20
N ALA A 127 -4.70 -1.08 -7.49
CA ALA A 127 -4.84 0.12 -6.67
C ALA A 127 -5.96 -0.02 -5.62
N TYR A 128 -6.90 -0.95 -5.85
CA TYR A 128 -8.09 -1.10 -5.04
C TYR A 128 -7.79 -1.35 -3.56
N GLY A 129 -8.57 -0.71 -2.73
CA GLY A 129 -8.67 -0.85 -1.29
C GLY A 129 -9.70 0.13 -0.76
N GLN A 130 -10.02 0.03 0.51
CA GLN A 130 -10.85 0.99 1.25
C GLN A 130 -10.05 1.65 2.38
N VAL A 131 -9.02 0.95 2.84
CA VAL A 131 -8.05 1.41 3.83
C VAL A 131 -6.67 0.98 3.36
N TRP A 132 -5.71 1.91 3.35
CA TRP A 132 -4.30 1.63 3.05
C TRP A 132 -3.46 1.96 4.26
N ILE A 133 -2.57 1.03 4.63
CA ILE A 133 -1.66 1.16 5.77
C ILE A 133 -0.23 0.82 5.36
N PRO A 134 0.80 1.37 6.05
CA PRO A 134 2.18 0.95 5.84
C PRO A 134 2.35 -0.54 6.19
N PHE A 135 2.95 -1.35 5.32
CA PHE A 135 3.22 -2.75 5.66
C PHE A 135 4.27 -2.90 6.77
N THR A 136 5.00 -1.83 7.08
CA THR A 136 5.91 -1.74 8.23
C THR A 136 5.19 -1.55 9.56
N SER A 137 3.90 -1.15 9.55
CA SER A 137 3.08 -1.05 10.76
C SER A 137 2.50 -2.40 11.22
N THR A 138 2.70 -3.44 10.44
CA THR A 138 2.28 -4.81 10.69
C THR A 138 3.49 -5.74 10.78
N ASN A 139 3.26 -7.05 11.01
CA ASN A 139 4.33 -8.05 11.01
C ASN A 139 4.75 -8.51 9.60
N LEU A 140 4.14 -7.98 8.54
CA LEU A 140 4.41 -8.41 7.17
C LEU A 140 5.87 -8.17 6.75
N SER A 141 6.49 -7.09 7.25
CA SER A 141 7.90 -6.78 6.99
C SER A 141 8.89 -7.73 7.67
N ASN A 142 8.45 -8.44 8.72
CA ASN A 142 9.26 -9.37 9.52
C ASN A 142 8.92 -10.84 9.21
N ASP A 143 8.07 -11.08 8.22
CA ASP A 143 7.64 -12.43 7.91
C ASP A 143 8.79 -13.22 7.30
N THR A 144 9.21 -14.29 7.99
CA THR A 144 10.34 -15.17 7.63
C THR A 144 10.10 -16.01 6.36
N TRP A 145 8.95 -15.88 5.73
CA TRP A 145 8.73 -16.35 4.35
C TRP A 145 9.70 -15.69 3.36
N SER A 146 10.46 -14.70 3.83
CA SER A 146 11.49 -13.98 3.07
C SER A 146 12.65 -14.85 2.57
N ASP A 147 12.92 -15.99 3.17
CA ASP A 147 14.03 -16.87 2.75
C ASP A 147 13.72 -17.64 1.46
N ASN A 148 12.46 -17.69 1.05
CA ASN A 148 12.03 -18.22 -0.23
C ASN A 148 11.57 -17.04 -1.09
N HIS A 149 12.10 -16.85 -2.27
CA HIS A 149 11.75 -15.78 -3.24
C HIS A 149 10.24 -15.57 -3.46
N MET A 150 9.39 -16.36 -2.82
CA MET A 150 7.93 -16.26 -2.83
C MET A 150 7.43 -15.51 -1.60
N GLY A 151 6.38 -14.72 -1.78
CA GLY A 151 5.76 -13.94 -0.70
C GLY A 151 4.41 -13.36 -1.13
N MET A 152 3.96 -12.31 -0.48
CA MET A 152 2.67 -11.66 -0.76
C MET A 152 2.85 -10.27 -1.41
N MET A 153 4.05 -9.89 -1.81
CA MET A 153 4.32 -8.56 -2.34
C MET A 153 4.23 -8.53 -3.86
N SER A 154 3.66 -7.45 -4.36
CA SER A 154 3.68 -7.04 -5.76
C SER A 154 4.49 -5.76 -5.90
N VAL A 155 5.03 -5.55 -7.09
CA VAL A 155 5.79 -4.36 -7.44
C VAL A 155 5.19 -3.73 -8.68
N THR A 156 4.96 -2.42 -8.63
CA THR A 156 4.61 -1.62 -9.80
C THR A 156 5.67 -0.53 -10.00
N LEU A 157 6.03 -0.33 -11.24
CA LEU A 157 7.06 0.61 -11.67
C LEU A 157 6.42 1.72 -12.50
N LEU A 158 6.74 2.96 -12.19
CA LEU A 158 6.42 4.11 -13.02
C LEU A 158 7.68 4.45 -13.85
N ALA A 159 7.58 4.40 -15.16
CA ALA A 159 8.63 4.81 -16.07
C ALA A 159 8.46 6.30 -16.43
N HIS A 160 9.56 7.03 -16.68
CA HIS A 160 9.47 8.43 -17.15
C HIS A 160 8.82 8.50 -18.53
N ASP A 161 9.19 7.54 -19.41
CA ASP A 161 8.55 7.39 -20.70
C ASP A 161 8.53 5.92 -21.17
N ARG A 162 7.98 5.71 -22.37
CA ARG A 162 7.78 4.35 -22.90
C ARG A 162 9.09 3.67 -23.34
N GLU A 163 10.12 4.44 -23.61
CA GLU A 163 11.40 3.92 -24.09
C GLU A 163 12.22 3.30 -22.95
N ASP A 164 11.96 3.69 -21.70
CA ASP A 164 12.66 3.18 -20.52
C ASP A 164 12.33 1.73 -20.16
N PHE A 165 11.25 1.15 -20.69
CA PHE A 165 10.82 -0.20 -20.31
C PHE A 165 11.87 -1.29 -20.59
N ASP A 166 12.60 -1.20 -21.71
CA ASP A 166 13.61 -2.20 -22.04
C ASP A 166 14.84 -2.07 -21.15
N GLU A 167 15.21 -0.85 -20.79
CA GLU A 167 16.29 -0.58 -19.85
C GLU A 167 15.96 -1.04 -18.44
N ILE A 168 14.74 -0.74 -17.97
CA ILE A 168 14.23 -1.22 -16.67
C ILE A 168 14.26 -2.74 -16.59
N ARG A 169 13.82 -3.44 -17.64
CA ARG A 169 13.88 -4.91 -17.72
C ARG A 169 15.31 -5.43 -17.67
N ALA A 170 16.23 -4.78 -18.39
CA ALA A 170 17.64 -5.17 -18.41
C ALA A 170 18.29 -4.92 -17.04
N GLU A 171 17.97 -3.80 -16.38
CA GLU A 171 18.46 -3.50 -15.04
C GLU A 171 17.95 -4.52 -14.00
N ALA A 172 16.65 -4.83 -14.01
CA ALA A 172 16.06 -5.82 -13.12
C ALA A 172 16.70 -7.21 -13.29
N LYS A 173 16.91 -7.64 -14.54
CA LYS A 173 17.57 -8.94 -14.84
C LYS A 173 19.02 -9.01 -14.34
N ARG A 174 19.73 -7.91 -14.27
CA ARG A 174 21.11 -7.90 -13.75
C ARG A 174 21.19 -8.03 -12.24
N ARG A 175 20.07 -7.78 -11.53
CA ARG A 175 19.99 -7.82 -10.07
C ARG A 175 19.36 -9.10 -9.51
N MET A 176 18.72 -9.90 -10.38
CA MET A 176 18.21 -11.24 -10.06
C MET A 176 19.31 -12.29 -10.16
#